data_04fe31edc04c84884a1330dc67b28090
#
_entry.id   04fe31edc04c84884a1330dc67b28090
#
_cell.length_a   1.000
_cell.length_b   1.000
_cell.length_c   1.000
_cell.angle_alpha   90.00
_cell.angle_beta   90.00
_cell.angle_gamma   90.00
#
_symmetry.space_group_name_H-M   'P 1'
#
loop_
_entity.id
_entity.type
_entity.pdbx_description
1 polymer ?
#
loop_
_entity_poly.entity_id
_entity_poly.type
_entity_poly.pdbx_seq_one_letter_code
_entity_poly.pdbx_strand_id
1 'polypeptide(L)'
;MKKWGFLFLLCLGFVFINKALFFQEKVAVEIENYDQNPKDHLDNRGTSESTQTKTITNEQIYQGNLLLFNSKYPVRQESVKSDIVNLSKHNELINGYGLLDTNIYMSKGIAQKFSEMVNDALKEGVSHFIINSGYRDFDEQSVLYQEMGADYALPAGYSEHNSGLSLDVGSSLTKMERAPEGKWLKENAWKYGFILRYPKDKTDVTGIQYEPWHIRYVGFPHSAIMKEKNFALEEYMDFLKEQKSITTTIDHQVYKIFYYPISQNTTIHVPANGQYEISGNNMDGVIVTVYSGKRD
;
A
#
# COMPACT_ATOMS: atom_id res chain seq x y z
N MET A 1 -1.67 23.68 80.11
CA MET A 1 -1.16 22.56 79.30
C MET A 1 -1.91 22.58 77.94
N LYS A 2 -1.28 23.07 76.90
CA LYS A 2 -1.88 23.26 75.58
C LYS A 2 -1.68 21.97 74.74
N LYS A 3 -2.81 21.40 74.29
CA LYS A 3 -2.81 20.27 73.34
C LYS A 3 -2.74 20.84 71.94
N TRP A 4 -1.70 20.57 71.21
CA TRP A 4 -1.58 20.85 69.78
C TRP A 4 -2.08 19.63 69.00
N GLY A 5 -3.18 19.82 68.27
CA GLY A 5 -3.68 18.85 67.31
C GLY A 5 -2.99 19.07 65.97
N PHE A 6 -2.31 18.04 65.49
CA PHE A 6 -1.73 17.97 64.14
C PHE A 6 -2.84 17.60 63.17
N LEU A 7 -3.21 18.56 62.31
CA LEU A 7 -4.13 18.33 61.19
C LEU A 7 -3.32 17.80 60.02
N PHE A 8 -3.41 16.51 59.70
CA PHE A 8 -2.84 15.91 58.50
C PHE A 8 -3.80 16.24 57.31
N LEU A 9 -3.40 17.20 56.47
CA LEU A 9 -4.02 17.46 55.18
C LEU A 9 -3.51 16.41 54.21
N LEU A 10 -4.34 15.40 53.94
CA LEU A 10 -4.17 14.47 52.81
C LEU A 10 -4.47 15.19 51.51
N CYS A 11 -3.42 15.71 50.84
CA CYS A 11 -3.49 16.11 49.45
C CYS A 11 -3.62 14.86 48.57
N LEU A 12 -4.84 14.45 48.26
CA LEU A 12 -5.12 13.51 47.20
C LEU A 12 -4.84 14.24 45.87
N GLY A 13 -3.60 14.05 45.39
CA GLY A 13 -3.24 14.41 44.03
C GLY A 13 -4.00 13.51 43.05
N PHE A 14 -5.07 14.05 42.46
CA PHE A 14 -5.69 13.47 41.27
C PHE A 14 -4.67 13.57 40.12
N VAL A 15 -3.91 12.51 39.93
CA VAL A 15 -3.16 12.31 38.69
C VAL A 15 -4.21 12.03 37.61
N PHE A 16 -4.61 13.07 36.90
CA PHE A 16 -5.29 12.91 35.62
C PHE A 16 -4.33 12.23 34.66
N ILE A 17 -4.36 10.92 34.64
CA ILE A 17 -3.84 10.17 33.50
C ILE A 17 -4.78 10.49 32.34
N ASN A 18 -4.42 11.49 31.56
CA ASN A 18 -4.95 11.65 30.21
C ASN A 18 -4.51 10.38 29.45
N LYS A 19 -5.25 9.30 29.59
CA LYS A 19 -5.35 8.31 28.54
C LYS A 19 -6.03 9.06 27.38
N ALA A 20 -5.22 9.63 26.49
CA ALA A 20 -5.67 9.87 25.14
C ALA A 20 -6.22 8.52 24.68
N LEU A 21 -7.55 8.41 24.67
CA LEU A 21 -8.25 7.35 23.96
C LEU A 21 -7.87 7.59 22.51
N PHE A 22 -6.79 6.92 22.06
CA PHE A 22 -6.59 6.69 20.66
C PHE A 22 -7.82 5.90 20.23
N PHE A 23 -8.79 6.61 19.70
CA PHE A 23 -9.80 6.01 18.84
C PHE A 23 -9.01 5.44 17.68
N GLN A 24 -8.69 4.18 17.78
CA GLN A 24 -8.32 3.39 16.62
C GLN A 24 -9.61 3.35 15.80
N GLU A 25 -9.74 4.29 14.86
CA GLU A 25 -10.85 4.30 13.92
C GLU A 25 -10.84 2.93 13.26
N LYS A 26 -11.83 2.13 13.60
CA LYS A 26 -12.08 0.87 12.92
C LYS A 26 -12.46 1.27 11.50
N VAL A 27 -11.57 1.02 10.56
CA VAL A 27 -11.90 1.05 9.14
C VAL A 27 -12.98 0.01 8.93
N ALA A 28 -14.23 0.44 8.90
CA ALA A 28 -15.35 -0.45 8.61
C ALA A 28 -15.37 -0.66 7.10
N VAL A 29 -14.73 -1.72 6.64
CA VAL A 29 -14.87 -2.18 5.27
C VAL A 29 -16.18 -2.94 5.18
N GLU A 30 -17.27 -2.23 4.90
CA GLU A 30 -18.56 -2.84 4.55
C GLU A 30 -18.48 -3.28 3.09
N ILE A 31 -18.47 -4.57 2.86
CA ILE A 31 -18.51 -5.13 1.52
C ILE A 31 -19.97 -5.38 1.17
N GLU A 32 -20.54 -4.52 0.38
CA GLU A 32 -21.83 -4.76 -0.26
C GLU A 32 -21.59 -5.53 -1.56
N ASN A 33 -21.89 -6.82 -1.58
CA ASN A 33 -21.89 -7.63 -2.79
C ASN A 33 -23.05 -7.21 -3.70
N TYR A 34 -22.74 -6.67 -4.85
CA TYR A 34 -23.73 -6.39 -5.88
C TYR A 34 -23.72 -7.49 -6.94
N ASP A 35 -24.83 -8.22 -7.01
CA ASP A 35 -24.99 -9.40 -7.86
C ASP A 35 -25.44 -9.06 -9.31
N GLN A 36 -25.09 -7.88 -9.85
CA GLN A 36 -25.51 -7.47 -11.18
C GLN A 36 -24.40 -6.82 -12.01
N ASN A 37 -24.60 -6.87 -13.33
CA ASN A 37 -23.74 -6.44 -14.42
C ASN A 37 -23.12 -5.04 -14.18
N PRO A 38 -21.79 -4.83 -14.32
CA PRO A 38 -21.14 -3.52 -14.11
C PRO A 38 -21.73 -2.35 -14.90
N LYS A 39 -22.52 -2.62 -15.94
CA LYS A 39 -23.18 -1.59 -16.75
C LYS A 39 -24.29 -0.82 -16.00
N ASP A 40 -24.91 -1.45 -14.97
CA ASP A 40 -26.10 -0.90 -14.31
C ASP A 40 -25.79 -0.12 -13.01
N HIS A 41 -24.53 -0.10 -12.56
CA HIS A 41 -24.17 0.33 -11.20
C HIS A 41 -23.74 1.80 -11.05
N LEU A 42 -23.33 2.44 -12.15
CA LEU A 42 -23.05 3.88 -12.12
C LEU A 42 -24.35 4.71 -12.26
N ASP A 43 -25.42 4.12 -12.82
CA ASP A 43 -26.69 4.82 -13.11
C ASP A 43 -27.75 4.76 -11.99
N ASN A 44 -27.62 3.88 -10.96
CA ASN A 44 -28.80 3.47 -10.17
C ASN A 44 -28.96 4.04 -8.76
N ARG A 45 -28.22 5.05 -8.32
CA ARG A 45 -28.57 5.77 -7.07
C ARG A 45 -28.42 7.29 -7.22
N GLY A 46 -29.51 7.95 -7.68
CA GLY A 46 -29.94 9.30 -7.25
C GLY A 46 -28.97 10.48 -7.32
N THR A 47 -27.72 10.27 -7.72
CA THR A 47 -26.77 11.33 -8.08
C THR A 47 -26.55 11.26 -9.58
N SER A 48 -27.01 12.29 -10.26
CA SER A 48 -26.83 12.51 -11.72
C SER A 48 -25.35 12.74 -12.07
N GLU A 49 -24.46 11.80 -11.69
CA GLU A 49 -23.08 11.85 -12.15
C GLU A 49 -23.04 11.33 -13.59
N SER A 50 -22.68 12.22 -14.51
CA SER A 50 -22.49 11.83 -15.90
C SER A 50 -21.38 10.81 -16.00
N THR A 51 -21.61 9.73 -16.75
CA THR A 51 -20.61 8.70 -17.05
C THR A 51 -20.06 8.89 -18.47
N GLN A 52 -18.83 8.44 -18.68
CA GLN A 52 -18.22 8.36 -20.00
C GLN A 52 -17.72 6.93 -20.26
N THR A 53 -17.63 6.57 -21.51
CA THR A 53 -17.04 5.30 -21.92
C THR A 53 -15.54 5.45 -22.13
N LYS A 54 -14.78 4.43 -21.72
CA LYS A 54 -13.34 4.33 -21.96
C LYS A 54 -13.00 2.96 -22.51
N THR A 55 -12.28 2.94 -23.63
CA THR A 55 -11.75 1.70 -24.20
C THR A 55 -10.45 1.35 -23.47
N ILE A 56 -10.36 0.13 -22.98
CA ILE A 56 -9.18 -0.44 -22.32
C ILE A 56 -8.47 -1.31 -23.35
N THR A 57 -7.17 -1.08 -23.52
CA THR A 57 -6.31 -1.91 -24.36
C THR A 57 -5.65 -3.04 -23.54
N ASN A 58 -5.14 -4.05 -24.23
CA ASN A 58 -4.45 -5.17 -23.56
C ASN A 58 -3.21 -4.74 -22.80
N GLU A 59 -2.50 -3.68 -23.22
CA GLU A 59 -1.31 -3.17 -22.53
C GLU A 59 -1.64 -2.62 -21.14
N GLN A 60 -2.86 -2.11 -20.93
CA GLN A 60 -3.28 -1.56 -19.64
C GLN A 60 -3.43 -2.63 -18.55
N ILE A 61 -3.50 -3.92 -18.91
CA ILE A 61 -3.42 -5.03 -17.93
C ILE A 61 -2.08 -5.02 -17.16
N TYR A 62 -1.04 -4.45 -17.77
CA TYR A 62 0.32 -4.42 -17.24
C TYR A 62 0.74 -3.08 -16.66
N GLN A 63 -0.20 -2.15 -16.45
CA GLN A 63 0.07 -0.78 -15.98
C GLN A 63 -0.70 -0.48 -14.71
N GLY A 64 -0.10 0.30 -13.80
CA GLY A 64 -0.76 0.76 -12.57
C GLY A 64 -0.06 0.28 -11.29
N ASN A 65 -0.79 0.30 -10.18
CA ASN A 65 -0.23 0.02 -8.86
C ASN A 65 -0.64 -1.37 -8.29
N LEU A 66 -1.70 -1.98 -8.83
CA LEU A 66 -2.25 -3.26 -8.34
C LEU A 66 -1.74 -4.49 -9.12
N LEU A 67 -0.63 -4.35 -9.80
CA LEU A 67 -0.03 -5.44 -10.57
C LEU A 67 0.48 -6.54 -9.63
N LEU A 68 0.06 -7.77 -9.83
CA LEU A 68 0.60 -8.92 -9.13
C LEU A 68 1.88 -9.39 -9.82
N PHE A 69 2.98 -9.41 -9.08
CA PHE A 69 4.26 -9.98 -9.51
C PHE A 69 4.64 -11.15 -8.58
N ASN A 70 4.99 -12.26 -9.17
CA ASN A 70 5.49 -13.44 -8.47
C ASN A 70 6.10 -14.42 -9.49
N SER A 71 6.46 -15.62 -9.07
CA SER A 71 7.05 -16.65 -9.96
C SER A 71 6.19 -17.01 -11.18
N LYS A 72 4.90 -16.68 -11.18
CA LYS A 72 3.97 -16.96 -12.30
C LYS A 72 3.71 -15.74 -13.18
N TYR A 73 3.75 -14.55 -12.63
CA TYR A 73 3.38 -13.29 -13.29
C TYR A 73 4.58 -12.32 -13.26
N PRO A 74 5.41 -12.31 -14.29
CA PRO A 74 6.62 -11.49 -14.34
C PRO A 74 6.31 -10.00 -14.51
N VAL A 75 7.26 -9.18 -14.09
CA VAL A 75 7.31 -7.75 -14.41
C VAL A 75 7.64 -7.60 -15.90
N ARG A 76 6.84 -6.80 -16.59
CA ARG A 76 7.08 -6.43 -17.98
C ARG A 76 7.65 -5.01 -18.06
N GLN A 77 8.23 -4.64 -19.20
CA GLN A 77 8.75 -3.28 -19.39
C GLN A 77 7.64 -2.22 -19.20
N GLU A 78 6.42 -2.52 -19.63
CA GLU A 78 5.24 -1.67 -19.49
C GLU A 78 4.76 -1.51 -18.04
N SER A 79 5.21 -2.42 -17.16
CA SER A 79 4.87 -2.41 -15.73
C SER A 79 5.82 -1.55 -14.91
N VAL A 80 6.95 -1.14 -15.48
CA VAL A 80 7.96 -0.33 -14.77
C VAL A 80 7.44 1.10 -14.62
N LYS A 81 7.56 1.65 -13.42
CA LYS A 81 7.21 3.05 -13.15
C LYS A 81 8.08 3.98 -14.00
N SER A 82 7.45 4.94 -14.67
CA SER A 82 8.14 5.87 -15.58
C SER A 82 8.85 7.04 -14.87
N ASP A 83 8.59 7.22 -13.57
CA ASP A 83 9.08 8.32 -12.75
C ASP A 83 10.22 7.90 -11.79
N ILE A 84 11.01 6.89 -12.18
CA ILE A 84 12.16 6.43 -11.39
C ILE A 84 13.25 7.48 -11.36
N VAL A 85 13.72 7.82 -10.16
CA VAL A 85 14.80 8.78 -9.92
C VAL A 85 15.82 8.23 -8.91
N ASN A 86 17.06 8.69 -8.99
CA ASN A 86 18.06 8.44 -7.96
C ASN A 86 17.79 9.33 -6.76
N LEU A 87 17.46 8.78 -5.60
CA LEU A 87 17.06 9.54 -4.42
C LEU A 87 18.19 10.45 -3.90
N SER A 88 19.45 10.02 -3.98
CA SER A 88 20.56 10.85 -3.49
C SER A 88 20.74 12.18 -4.25
N LYS A 89 20.12 12.29 -5.43
CA LYS A 89 20.09 13.52 -6.24
C LYS A 89 18.81 14.34 -6.05
N HIS A 90 17.91 13.89 -5.19
CA HIS A 90 16.58 14.45 -4.96
C HIS A 90 16.31 14.60 -3.45
N ASN A 91 17.09 15.48 -2.78
CA ASN A 91 17.00 15.68 -1.34
C ASN A 91 15.60 16.08 -0.86
N GLU A 92 14.81 16.70 -1.72
CA GLU A 92 13.42 17.07 -1.45
C GLU A 92 12.50 15.88 -1.23
N LEU A 93 12.90 14.69 -1.70
CA LEU A 93 12.19 13.43 -1.50
C LEU A 93 12.63 12.67 -0.26
N ILE A 94 13.82 13.01 0.30
CA ILE A 94 14.38 12.32 1.47
C ILE A 94 14.00 13.12 2.72
N ASN A 95 12.85 12.82 3.28
CA ASN A 95 12.37 13.51 4.47
C ASN A 95 12.02 12.52 5.58
N GLY A 96 12.76 12.58 6.69
CA GLY A 96 12.54 11.74 7.86
C GLY A 96 13.20 10.35 7.81
N TYR A 97 13.93 10.01 6.75
CA TYR A 97 14.64 8.73 6.62
C TYR A 97 16.02 8.91 5.98
N GLY A 98 16.89 7.91 6.15
CA GLY A 98 18.20 7.83 5.50
C GLY A 98 18.19 6.87 4.30
N LEU A 99 19.27 6.90 3.54
CA LEU A 99 19.59 5.93 2.49
C LEU A 99 20.76 5.06 2.95
N LEU A 100 20.74 3.77 2.61
CA LEU A 100 21.87 2.87 2.89
C LEU A 100 23.09 3.24 2.06
N ASP A 101 22.87 3.64 0.81
CA ASP A 101 23.90 4.14 -0.10
C ASP A 101 23.34 5.19 -1.09
N THR A 102 24.19 5.69 -1.99
CA THR A 102 23.84 6.74 -2.96
C THR A 102 23.19 6.22 -4.24
N ASN A 103 23.08 4.90 -4.42
CA ASN A 103 22.56 4.26 -5.64
C ASN A 103 21.13 3.73 -5.43
N ILE A 104 20.40 4.31 -4.49
CA ILE A 104 18.98 3.97 -4.29
C ILE A 104 18.12 4.72 -5.31
N TYR A 105 17.42 3.95 -6.13
CA TYR A 105 16.46 4.45 -7.12
C TYR A 105 15.03 4.14 -6.67
N MET A 106 14.08 5.03 -6.98
CA MET A 106 12.70 4.88 -6.57
C MET A 106 11.75 5.70 -7.47
N SER A 107 10.49 5.27 -7.61
CA SER A 107 9.45 6.11 -8.19
C SER A 107 9.28 7.37 -7.34
N LYS A 108 9.31 8.54 -7.99
CA LYS A 108 9.15 9.83 -7.33
C LYS A 108 7.84 9.91 -6.54
N GLY A 109 6.73 9.45 -7.14
CA GLY A 109 5.43 9.43 -6.47
C GLY A 109 5.41 8.52 -5.24
N ILE A 110 6.08 7.37 -5.30
CA ILE A 110 6.16 6.44 -4.16
C ILE A 110 7.09 7.00 -3.07
N ALA A 111 8.20 7.66 -3.44
CA ALA A 111 9.07 8.32 -2.48
C ALA A 111 8.34 9.42 -1.69
N GLN A 112 7.46 10.19 -2.35
CA GLN A 112 6.61 11.18 -1.68
C GLN A 112 5.67 10.52 -0.66
N LYS A 113 4.98 9.45 -1.05
CA LYS A 113 4.09 8.70 -0.13
C LYS A 113 4.85 8.05 1.03
N PHE A 114 6.06 7.57 0.79
CA PHE A 114 6.93 7.06 1.84
C PHE A 114 7.37 8.18 2.80
N SER A 115 7.72 9.36 2.28
CA SER A 115 8.05 10.53 3.11
C SER A 115 6.87 10.98 3.97
N GLU A 116 5.65 11.03 3.43
CA GLU A 116 4.42 11.32 4.19
C GLU A 116 4.28 10.32 5.36
N MET A 117 4.41 9.03 5.07
CA MET A 117 4.33 7.95 6.06
C MET A 117 5.36 8.08 7.18
N VAL A 118 6.62 8.29 6.82
CA VAL A 118 7.73 8.41 7.80
C VAL A 118 7.59 9.67 8.64
N ASN A 119 7.11 10.78 8.07
CA ASN A 119 6.87 12.01 8.82
C ASN A 119 5.79 11.83 9.90
N ASP A 120 4.79 11.00 9.65
CA ASP A 120 3.78 10.70 10.68
C ASP A 120 4.33 9.73 11.74
N ALA A 121 5.15 8.75 11.33
CA ALA A 121 5.88 7.91 12.29
C ALA A 121 6.79 8.74 13.21
N LEU A 122 7.46 9.76 12.65
CA LEU A 122 8.31 10.68 13.41
C LEU A 122 7.52 11.45 14.49
N LYS A 123 6.30 11.86 14.22
CA LYS A 123 5.41 12.50 15.21
C LYS A 123 5.07 11.57 16.38
N GLU A 124 5.12 10.25 16.14
CA GLU A 124 4.91 9.19 17.14
C GLU A 124 6.23 8.74 17.80
N GLY A 125 7.36 9.40 17.48
CA GLY A 125 8.68 9.11 18.05
C GLY A 125 9.42 7.94 17.38
N VAL A 126 9.01 7.51 16.17
CA VAL A 126 9.66 6.47 15.38
C VAL A 126 10.40 7.10 14.20
N SER A 127 11.76 7.12 14.24
CA SER A 127 12.56 8.02 13.39
C SER A 127 13.81 7.41 12.75
N HIS A 128 14.06 6.11 12.93
CA HIS A 128 15.32 5.49 12.49
C HIS A 128 15.20 4.72 11.18
N PHE A 129 14.33 5.17 10.28
CA PHE A 129 14.11 4.55 8.99
C PHE A 129 15.30 4.73 8.04
N ILE A 130 15.65 3.67 7.33
CA ILE A 130 16.62 3.66 6.24
C ILE A 130 16.01 2.92 5.05
N ILE A 131 16.15 3.43 3.84
CA ILE A 131 15.87 2.66 2.63
C ILE A 131 17.13 1.88 2.27
N ASN A 132 17.02 0.56 2.26
CA ASN A 132 18.10 -0.36 1.92
C ASN A 132 18.13 -0.68 0.41
N SER A 133 16.95 -0.78 -0.22
CA SER A 133 16.78 -1.08 -1.64
C SER A 133 15.47 -0.48 -2.15
N GLY A 134 15.48 0.01 -3.37
CA GLY A 134 14.31 0.51 -4.08
C GLY A 134 14.15 -0.18 -5.43
N TYR A 135 14.01 0.59 -6.52
CA TYR A 135 13.98 0.05 -7.86
C TYR A 135 15.35 -0.56 -8.22
N ARG A 136 15.32 -1.73 -8.82
CA ARG A 136 16.44 -2.41 -9.47
C ARG A 136 16.09 -2.68 -10.93
N ASP A 137 16.97 -2.38 -11.85
CA ASP A 137 16.77 -2.80 -13.24
C ASP A 137 16.95 -4.31 -13.42
N PHE A 138 16.65 -4.79 -14.62
CA PHE A 138 16.70 -6.23 -14.90
C PHE A 138 18.14 -6.78 -14.91
N ASP A 139 19.12 -5.95 -15.28
CA ASP A 139 20.53 -6.35 -15.31
C ASP A 139 21.07 -6.43 -13.87
N GLU A 140 20.82 -5.44 -13.04
CA GLU A 140 21.15 -5.47 -11.62
C GLU A 140 20.53 -6.68 -10.91
N GLN A 141 19.25 -6.98 -11.20
CA GLN A 141 18.57 -8.14 -10.64
C GLN A 141 19.22 -9.46 -11.12
N SER A 142 19.65 -9.54 -12.36
CA SER A 142 20.33 -10.72 -12.90
C SER A 142 21.67 -10.96 -12.19
N VAL A 143 22.45 -9.91 -11.95
CA VAL A 143 23.70 -9.99 -11.18
C VAL A 143 23.42 -10.47 -9.76
N LEU A 144 22.46 -9.85 -9.07
CA LEU A 144 22.08 -10.21 -7.71
C LEU A 144 21.65 -11.69 -7.62
N TYR A 145 20.85 -12.16 -8.57
CA TYR A 145 20.41 -13.56 -8.62
C TYR A 145 21.59 -14.53 -8.82
N GLN A 146 22.56 -14.18 -9.66
CA GLN A 146 23.78 -14.99 -9.87
C GLN A 146 24.67 -15.05 -8.62
N GLU A 147 24.77 -13.94 -7.88
CA GLU A 147 25.60 -13.85 -6.67
C GLU A 147 24.93 -14.52 -5.45
N MET A 148 23.63 -14.32 -5.26
CA MET A 148 22.90 -14.76 -4.06
C MET A 148 22.27 -16.14 -4.23
N GLY A 149 21.95 -16.55 -5.46
CA GLY A 149 21.22 -17.78 -5.77
C GLY A 149 19.71 -17.71 -5.52
N ALA A 150 19.00 -18.77 -5.95
CA ALA A 150 17.55 -18.86 -5.94
C ALA A 150 16.91 -18.87 -4.53
N ASP A 151 17.69 -19.14 -3.49
CA ASP A 151 17.21 -19.14 -2.10
C ASP A 151 17.04 -17.72 -1.53
N TYR A 152 17.69 -16.71 -2.13
CA TYR A 152 17.78 -15.36 -1.60
C TYR A 152 17.38 -14.27 -2.59
N ALA A 153 17.25 -14.57 -3.87
CA ALA A 153 16.87 -13.62 -4.90
C ALA A 153 15.96 -14.27 -5.94
N LEU A 154 15.04 -13.52 -6.49
CA LEU A 154 14.25 -13.94 -7.66
C LEU A 154 15.01 -13.59 -8.94
N PRO A 155 14.80 -14.37 -10.03
CA PRO A 155 15.36 -14.01 -11.34
C PRO A 155 14.90 -12.62 -11.80
N ALA A 156 15.66 -12.02 -12.71
CA ALA A 156 15.28 -10.78 -13.36
C ALA A 156 13.87 -10.89 -13.97
N GLY A 157 13.04 -9.88 -13.76
CA GLY A 157 11.65 -9.86 -14.20
C GLY A 157 10.66 -10.54 -13.24
N TYR A 158 11.11 -11.17 -12.16
CA TYR A 158 10.21 -11.78 -11.17
C TYR A 158 10.25 -11.09 -9.80
N SER A 159 11.18 -10.17 -9.60
CA SER A 159 11.27 -9.33 -8.41
C SER A 159 10.37 -8.11 -8.52
N GLU A 160 9.62 -7.80 -7.48
CA GLU A 160 8.80 -6.57 -7.41
C GLU A 160 9.65 -5.29 -7.51
N HIS A 161 10.93 -5.33 -7.13
CA HIS A 161 11.86 -4.22 -7.29
C HIS A 161 12.05 -3.80 -8.74
N ASN A 162 11.89 -4.74 -9.70
CA ASN A 162 11.97 -4.41 -11.12
C ASN A 162 10.82 -3.52 -11.62
N SER A 163 9.73 -3.42 -10.87
CA SER A 163 8.59 -2.57 -11.22
C SER A 163 8.73 -1.12 -10.71
N GLY A 164 9.51 -0.90 -9.64
CA GLY A 164 9.57 0.35 -8.90
C GLY A 164 8.39 0.57 -7.95
N LEU A 165 7.62 -0.49 -7.64
CA LEU A 165 6.47 -0.43 -6.72
C LEU A 165 6.81 -0.90 -5.31
N SER A 166 8.00 -1.46 -5.08
CA SER A 166 8.44 -2.00 -3.79
C SER A 166 9.75 -1.37 -3.33
N LEU A 167 9.95 -1.42 -2.03
CA LEU A 167 11.18 -0.98 -1.39
C LEU A 167 11.45 -1.81 -0.13
N ASP A 168 12.75 -1.98 0.19
CA ASP A 168 13.20 -2.58 1.41
C ASP A 168 13.57 -1.50 2.43
N VAL A 169 12.87 -1.51 3.54
CA VAL A 169 13.03 -0.56 4.64
C VAL A 169 13.84 -1.20 5.77
N GLY A 170 14.83 -0.50 6.25
CA GLY A 170 15.64 -0.86 7.42
C GLY A 170 15.43 0.07 8.60
N SER A 171 16.09 -0.27 9.69
CA SER A 171 16.26 0.59 10.85
C SER A 171 17.75 0.75 11.17
N SER A 172 18.20 1.96 11.51
CA SER A 172 19.58 2.18 11.96
C SER A 172 19.87 1.61 13.36
N LEU A 173 18.84 1.12 14.06
CA LEU A 173 18.96 0.60 15.42
C LEU A 173 19.17 -0.92 15.45
N THR A 174 18.36 -1.68 14.70
CA THR A 174 18.34 -3.13 14.75
C THR A 174 17.58 -3.71 13.56
N LYS A 175 17.52 -5.06 13.47
CA LYS A 175 16.74 -5.76 12.44
C LYS A 175 15.25 -5.43 12.54
N MET A 176 14.57 -5.31 11.40
CA MET A 176 13.17 -4.87 11.29
C MET A 176 12.19 -5.71 12.12
N GLU A 177 12.44 -7.01 12.33
CA GLU A 177 11.57 -7.85 13.17
C GLU A 177 11.47 -7.36 14.62
N ARG A 178 12.48 -6.61 15.10
CA ARG A 178 12.57 -6.12 16.48
C ARG A 178 12.58 -4.61 16.59
N ALA A 179 12.75 -3.91 15.46
CA ALA A 179 12.81 -2.46 15.41
C ALA A 179 11.44 -1.82 15.66
N PRO A 180 11.36 -0.66 16.34
CA PRO A 180 10.15 0.14 16.42
C PRO A 180 9.58 0.46 15.05
N GLU A 181 10.45 0.74 14.05
CA GLU A 181 10.11 1.03 12.66
C GLU A 181 9.34 -0.12 12.02
N GLY A 182 9.82 -1.37 12.19
CA GLY A 182 9.14 -2.55 11.63
C GLY A 182 7.78 -2.81 12.27
N LYS A 183 7.65 -2.59 13.58
CA LYS A 183 6.36 -2.66 14.26
C LYS A 183 5.40 -1.59 13.76
N TRP A 184 5.88 -0.36 13.65
CA TRP A 184 5.07 0.78 13.19
C TRP A 184 4.60 0.57 11.75
N LEU A 185 5.47 0.14 10.83
CA LEU A 185 5.11 -0.18 9.45
C LEU A 185 4.01 -1.24 9.37
N LYS A 186 4.15 -2.34 10.11
CA LYS A 186 3.15 -3.41 10.14
C LYS A 186 1.76 -2.90 10.56
N GLU A 187 1.71 -1.91 11.45
CA GLU A 187 0.46 -1.38 12.00
C GLU A 187 -0.12 -0.24 11.13
N ASN A 188 0.72 0.56 10.46
CA ASN A 188 0.29 1.83 9.88
C ASN A 188 0.54 2.00 8.38
N ALA A 189 1.43 1.22 7.74
CA ALA A 189 1.81 1.42 6.34
C ALA A 189 0.61 1.43 5.37
N TRP A 190 -0.44 0.66 5.69
CA TRP A 190 -1.67 0.59 4.92
C TRP A 190 -2.39 1.94 4.77
N LYS A 191 -2.26 2.87 5.73
CA LYS A 191 -2.86 4.21 5.67
C LYS A 191 -2.29 5.06 4.53
N TYR A 192 -1.09 4.72 4.08
CA TYR A 192 -0.35 5.43 3.04
C TYR A 192 -0.29 4.66 1.71
N GLY A 193 -1.11 3.62 1.57
CA GLY A 193 -1.16 2.81 0.36
C GLY A 193 -0.12 1.69 0.28
N PHE A 194 0.62 1.41 1.36
CA PHE A 194 1.60 0.33 1.40
C PHE A 194 1.07 -0.89 2.14
N ILE A 195 1.56 -2.06 1.74
CA ILE A 195 1.34 -3.33 2.44
C ILE A 195 2.69 -3.93 2.84
N LEU A 196 2.71 -4.69 3.93
CA LEU A 196 3.77 -5.66 4.17
C LEU A 196 3.55 -6.82 3.20
N ARG A 197 4.42 -6.96 2.20
CA ARG A 197 4.18 -7.83 1.05
C ARG A 197 4.24 -9.32 1.38
N TYR A 198 5.18 -9.70 2.26
CA TYR A 198 5.47 -11.08 2.63
C TYR A 198 5.31 -11.29 4.14
N PRO A 199 4.06 -11.25 4.66
CA PRO A 199 3.79 -11.45 6.08
C PRO A 199 4.01 -12.92 6.49
N LYS A 200 4.32 -13.12 7.77
CA LYS A 200 4.74 -14.43 8.31
C LYS A 200 3.70 -15.56 8.13
N ASP A 201 2.43 -15.22 8.16
CA ASP A 201 1.30 -16.15 8.06
C ASP A 201 0.82 -16.38 6.61
N LYS A 202 1.55 -15.87 5.61
CA LYS A 202 1.17 -15.94 4.19
C LYS A 202 2.23 -16.58 3.29
N THR A 203 3.22 -17.24 3.84
CA THR A 203 4.30 -17.89 3.09
C THR A 203 3.76 -18.92 2.09
N ASP A 204 2.74 -19.69 2.48
CA ASP A 204 2.11 -20.69 1.59
C ASP A 204 1.34 -20.06 0.42
N VAL A 205 0.91 -18.81 0.56
CA VAL A 205 0.20 -18.04 -0.47
C VAL A 205 1.17 -17.33 -1.41
N THR A 206 2.16 -16.64 -0.83
CA THR A 206 3.09 -15.79 -1.58
C THR A 206 4.26 -16.58 -2.18
N GLY A 207 4.57 -17.75 -1.62
CA GLY A 207 5.75 -18.54 -1.97
C GLY A 207 7.08 -17.95 -1.46
N ILE A 208 7.04 -16.84 -0.71
CA ILE A 208 8.21 -16.12 -0.19
C ILE A 208 8.21 -16.17 1.33
N GLN A 209 9.40 -16.31 1.93
CA GLN A 209 9.58 -16.27 3.38
C GLN A 209 9.18 -14.92 3.96
N TYR A 210 8.99 -14.87 5.28
CA TYR A 210 8.67 -13.63 5.99
C TYR A 210 9.73 -12.55 5.80
N GLU A 211 9.33 -11.40 5.28
CA GLU A 211 10.19 -10.23 5.06
C GLU A 211 9.59 -8.97 5.71
N PRO A 212 9.91 -8.69 6.99
CA PRO A 212 9.38 -7.53 7.70
C PRO A 212 9.87 -6.18 7.16
N TRP A 213 10.84 -6.19 6.24
CA TRP A 213 11.43 -5.02 5.59
C TRP A 213 10.77 -4.69 4.25
N HIS A 214 10.22 -5.70 3.55
CA HIS A 214 9.72 -5.54 2.18
C HIS A 214 8.30 -5.01 2.18
N ILE A 215 8.13 -3.75 1.76
CA ILE A 215 6.82 -3.12 1.59
C ILE A 215 6.52 -2.85 0.13
N ARG A 216 5.24 -3.01 -0.23
CA ARG A 216 4.72 -2.83 -1.58
C ARG A 216 3.65 -1.74 -1.60
N TYR A 217 3.79 -0.80 -2.54
CA TYR A 217 2.75 0.20 -2.80
C TYR A 217 1.65 -0.41 -3.70
N VAL A 218 0.43 -0.39 -3.23
CA VAL A 218 -0.78 -0.84 -3.94
C VAL A 218 -1.82 0.27 -4.06
N GLY A 219 -1.60 1.39 -3.38
CA GLY A 219 -2.52 2.53 -3.30
C GLY A 219 -3.66 2.32 -2.29
N PHE A 220 -4.27 3.43 -1.89
CA PHE A 220 -5.46 3.46 -1.05
C PHE A 220 -6.70 3.55 -1.95
N PRO A 221 -7.81 2.83 -1.70
CA PRO A 221 -8.17 2.11 -0.48
C PRO A 221 -7.73 0.63 -0.43
N HIS A 222 -7.03 0.13 -1.44
CA HIS A 222 -6.69 -1.29 -1.58
C HIS A 222 -5.86 -1.81 -0.39
N SER A 223 -4.87 -1.04 0.04
CA SER A 223 -4.05 -1.36 1.23
C SER A 223 -4.89 -1.48 2.50
N ALA A 224 -5.90 -0.63 2.68
CA ALA A 224 -6.81 -0.67 3.83
C ALA A 224 -7.69 -1.93 3.81
N ILE A 225 -8.25 -2.28 2.65
CA ILE A 225 -9.07 -3.50 2.48
C ILE A 225 -8.21 -4.75 2.74
N MET A 226 -7.00 -4.80 2.18
CA MET A 226 -6.07 -5.91 2.40
C MET A 226 -5.70 -6.06 3.87
N LYS A 227 -5.46 -4.95 4.57
CA LYS A 227 -5.18 -4.93 6.01
C LYS A 227 -6.37 -5.46 6.83
N GLU A 228 -7.58 -4.97 6.56
CA GLU A 228 -8.81 -5.37 7.28
C GLU A 228 -9.14 -6.85 7.08
N LYS A 229 -8.96 -7.36 5.85
CA LYS A 229 -9.24 -8.74 5.49
C LYS A 229 -8.07 -9.70 5.76
N ASN A 230 -6.92 -9.18 6.17
CA ASN A 230 -5.68 -9.94 6.28
C ASN A 230 -5.33 -10.68 4.97
N PHE A 231 -5.43 -10.00 3.83
CA PHE A 231 -5.11 -10.57 2.52
C PHE A 231 -3.67 -10.30 2.12
N ALA A 232 -2.99 -11.31 1.57
CA ALA A 232 -1.87 -11.11 0.67
C ALA A 232 -2.37 -10.55 -0.68
N LEU A 233 -1.47 -10.02 -1.52
CA LEU A 233 -1.86 -9.45 -2.82
C LEU A 233 -2.51 -10.49 -3.73
N GLU A 234 -2.06 -11.74 -3.69
CA GLU A 234 -2.63 -12.89 -4.40
C GLU A 234 -4.10 -13.10 -4.02
N GLU A 235 -4.38 -13.20 -2.73
CA GLU A 235 -5.74 -13.40 -2.20
C GLU A 235 -6.65 -12.22 -2.54
N TYR A 236 -6.10 -11.00 -2.51
CA TYR A 236 -6.84 -9.81 -2.87
C TYR A 236 -7.23 -9.79 -4.35
N MET A 237 -6.33 -10.20 -5.24
CA MET A 237 -6.64 -10.32 -6.67
C MET A 237 -7.74 -11.35 -6.93
N ASP A 238 -7.68 -12.52 -6.29
CA ASP A 238 -8.71 -13.55 -6.41
C ASP A 238 -10.05 -13.05 -5.86
N PHE A 239 -10.03 -12.37 -4.71
CA PHE A 239 -11.21 -11.76 -4.12
C PHE A 239 -11.88 -10.74 -5.07
N LEU A 240 -11.12 -9.83 -5.68
CA LEU A 240 -11.67 -8.87 -6.62
C LEU A 240 -12.27 -9.53 -7.87
N LYS A 241 -11.65 -10.61 -8.35
CA LYS A 241 -12.15 -11.40 -9.48
C LYS A 241 -13.46 -12.10 -9.15
N GLU A 242 -13.57 -12.65 -7.95
CA GLU A 242 -14.78 -13.35 -7.49
C GLU A 242 -15.94 -12.37 -7.27
N GLN A 243 -15.68 -11.28 -6.53
CA GLN A 243 -16.70 -10.29 -6.19
C GLN A 243 -17.11 -9.41 -7.37
N LYS A 244 -16.24 -9.19 -8.36
CA LYS A 244 -16.39 -8.30 -9.53
C LYS A 244 -16.62 -6.84 -9.20
N SER A 245 -17.37 -6.53 -8.16
CA SER A 245 -17.56 -5.18 -7.63
C SER A 245 -17.69 -5.20 -6.12
N ILE A 246 -17.08 -4.21 -5.47
CA ILE A 246 -17.20 -3.99 -4.03
C ILE A 246 -17.38 -2.50 -3.76
N THR A 247 -18.12 -2.17 -2.70
CA THR A 247 -18.20 -0.82 -2.14
C THR A 247 -17.63 -0.84 -0.73
N THR A 248 -16.84 0.16 -0.40
CA THR A 248 -16.30 0.32 0.96
C THR A 248 -16.35 1.78 1.36
N THR A 249 -16.52 2.04 2.65
CA THR A 249 -16.43 3.37 3.23
C THR A 249 -15.29 3.41 4.22
N ILE A 250 -14.34 4.32 4.01
CA ILE A 250 -13.18 4.53 4.87
C ILE A 250 -13.10 6.02 5.16
N ASP A 251 -13.06 6.42 6.43
CA ASP A 251 -13.02 7.83 6.86
C ASP A 251 -14.08 8.71 6.17
N HIS A 252 -15.34 8.22 6.14
CA HIS A 252 -16.47 8.85 5.45
C HIS A 252 -16.36 8.99 3.92
N GLN A 253 -15.27 8.51 3.33
CA GLN A 253 -15.06 8.45 1.89
C GLN A 253 -15.58 7.13 1.35
N VAL A 254 -16.48 7.19 0.36
CA VAL A 254 -17.01 5.99 -0.32
C VAL A 254 -16.11 5.66 -1.51
N TYR A 255 -15.72 4.41 -1.61
CA TYR A 255 -14.99 3.84 -2.74
C TYR A 255 -15.80 2.73 -3.36
N LYS A 256 -15.90 2.75 -4.70
CA LYS A 256 -16.45 1.65 -5.50
C LYS A 256 -15.33 1.07 -6.34
N ILE A 257 -15.13 -0.24 -6.26
CA ILE A 257 -14.03 -0.94 -6.93
C ILE A 257 -14.64 -1.98 -7.84
N PHE A 258 -14.28 -1.96 -9.12
CA PHE A 258 -14.79 -2.85 -10.15
C PHE A 258 -13.64 -3.61 -10.78
N TYR A 259 -13.80 -4.92 -10.95
CA TYR A 259 -12.91 -5.74 -11.75
C TYR A 259 -13.55 -6.00 -13.13
N TYR A 260 -12.79 -5.72 -14.18
CA TYR A 260 -13.15 -5.99 -15.55
C TYR A 260 -12.16 -6.96 -16.18
N PRO A 261 -12.60 -8.19 -16.55
CA PRO A 261 -11.78 -9.08 -17.37
C PRO A 261 -11.59 -8.46 -18.76
N ILE A 262 -10.37 -8.50 -19.27
CA ILE A 262 -10.03 -7.94 -20.57
C ILE A 262 -9.85 -9.07 -21.58
N SER A 263 -10.72 -9.11 -22.59
CA SER A 263 -10.61 -9.98 -23.75
C SER A 263 -10.65 -9.14 -25.01
N GLN A 264 -9.54 -8.65 -25.49
CA GLN A 264 -9.44 -7.64 -26.55
C GLN A 264 -9.96 -6.26 -26.10
N ASN A 265 -10.23 -5.33 -26.99
CA ASN A 265 -10.72 -3.99 -26.65
C ASN A 265 -12.01 -4.05 -25.83
N THR A 266 -11.91 -3.82 -24.55
CA THR A 266 -13.03 -3.82 -23.61
C THR A 266 -13.43 -2.38 -23.33
N THR A 267 -14.73 -2.07 -23.50
CA THR A 267 -15.28 -0.75 -23.15
C THR A 267 -15.82 -0.81 -21.72
N ILE A 268 -15.38 0.12 -20.88
CA ILE A 268 -15.83 0.28 -19.50
C ILE A 268 -16.52 1.64 -19.33
N HIS A 269 -17.37 1.76 -18.31
CA HIS A 269 -17.97 3.02 -17.89
C HIS A 269 -17.21 3.59 -16.69
N VAL A 270 -16.91 4.88 -16.74
CA VAL A 270 -16.21 5.60 -15.67
C VAL A 270 -16.89 6.97 -15.44
N PRO A 271 -16.76 7.58 -14.24
CA PRO A 271 -17.27 8.92 -14.00
C PRO A 271 -16.67 9.96 -14.95
N ALA A 272 -17.48 10.84 -15.51
CA ALA A 272 -17.01 11.89 -16.41
C ALA A 272 -16.19 12.99 -15.70
N ASN A 273 -16.35 13.11 -14.37
CA ASN A 273 -15.61 14.06 -13.54
C ASN A 273 -14.14 13.65 -13.27
N GLY A 274 -13.70 12.48 -13.75
CA GLY A 274 -12.33 11.98 -13.59
C GLY A 274 -12.00 11.43 -12.19
N GLN A 275 -12.99 11.26 -11.30
CA GLN A 275 -12.77 10.72 -9.95
C GLN A 275 -12.67 9.20 -9.95
N TYR A 276 -11.66 8.68 -10.64
CA TYR A 276 -11.37 7.26 -10.71
C TYR A 276 -9.89 7.00 -11.01
N GLU A 277 -9.45 5.80 -10.67
CA GLU A 277 -8.15 5.24 -11.08
C GLU A 277 -8.36 3.91 -11.80
N ILE A 278 -7.47 3.59 -12.72
CA ILE A 278 -7.43 2.31 -13.41
C ILE A 278 -6.05 1.68 -13.18
N SER A 279 -6.05 0.43 -12.74
CA SER A 279 -4.84 -0.39 -12.65
C SER A 279 -5.08 -1.74 -13.29
N GLY A 280 -4.12 -2.22 -14.06
CA GLY A 280 -4.04 -3.62 -14.43
C GLY A 280 -3.76 -4.50 -13.21
N ASN A 281 -3.98 -5.80 -13.37
CA ASN A 281 -3.64 -6.81 -12.37
C ASN A 281 -2.45 -7.69 -12.75
N ASN A 282 -1.81 -7.42 -13.89
CA ASN A 282 -0.74 -8.22 -14.52
C ASN A 282 -1.15 -9.66 -14.91
N MET A 283 -2.44 -9.96 -14.97
CA MET A 283 -2.96 -11.30 -15.29
C MET A 283 -3.92 -11.27 -16.48
N ASP A 284 -5.12 -10.76 -16.29
CA ASP A 284 -6.23 -10.93 -17.22
C ASP A 284 -7.27 -9.80 -17.16
N GLY A 285 -7.01 -8.73 -16.40
CA GLY A 285 -8.01 -7.68 -16.22
C GLY A 285 -7.49 -6.36 -15.68
N VAL A 286 -8.41 -5.42 -15.55
CA VAL A 286 -8.17 -4.13 -14.92
C VAL A 286 -9.12 -3.93 -13.73
N ILE A 287 -8.64 -3.18 -12.77
CA ILE A 287 -9.38 -2.75 -11.59
C ILE A 287 -9.63 -1.26 -11.73
N VAL A 288 -10.91 -0.85 -11.63
CA VAL A 288 -11.34 0.55 -11.65
C VAL A 288 -11.78 0.92 -10.24
N THR A 289 -11.11 1.90 -9.67
CA THR A 289 -11.44 2.44 -8.34
C THR A 289 -12.05 3.81 -8.49
N VAL A 290 -13.33 3.95 -8.16
CA VAL A 290 -14.09 5.20 -8.17
C VAL A 290 -14.18 5.72 -6.74
N TYR A 291 -14.00 7.02 -6.56
CA TYR A 291 -14.09 7.68 -5.26
C TYR A 291 -14.98 8.93 -5.32
N SER A 292 -15.76 9.16 -4.27
CA SER A 292 -16.56 10.38 -4.11
C SER A 292 -15.76 11.41 -3.32
N GLY A 293 -15.59 12.63 -3.84
CA GLY A 293 -14.85 13.70 -3.18
C GLY A 293 -13.48 14.00 -3.80
N LYS A 294 -12.81 15.05 -3.33
CA LYS A 294 -11.44 15.36 -3.73
C LYS A 294 -10.49 14.43 -2.98
N ARG A 295 -9.54 13.87 -3.69
CA ARG A 295 -8.37 13.22 -3.09
C ARG A 295 -7.41 14.35 -2.67
N ASP A 296 -7.07 14.40 -1.39
CA ASP A 296 -6.03 15.28 -0.84
C ASP A 296 -4.62 14.77 -1.20
#